data_e9f8a0747381b285c8b6ddbb45e8dc46
#
_entry.id   e9f8a0747381b285c8b6ddbb45e8dc46
#
_cell.length_a   1.000
_cell.length_b   1.000
_cell.length_c   1.000
_cell.angle_alpha   90.00
_cell.angle_beta   90.00
_cell.angle_gamma   90.00
#
_symmetry.space_group_name_H-M   'P 1'
#
loop_
_entity.id
_entity.type
_entity.pdbx_description
1 polymer ?
#
loop_
_entity_poly.entity_id
_entity_poly.type
_entity_poly.pdbx_seq_one_letter_code
_entity_poly.pdbx_strand_id
1 'polypeptide(L)' 'MIKKIEKLVITFYTTTAAMAMEKVCKQSGADGRIIPVPGSISADCGLAWCAKKESEDALLEIMVQHNITPLGIYHCLV' A
#
# COMPACT_ATOMS: atom_id res chain seq x y z
N MET A 1 24.24 -5.55 6.86
CA MET A 1 23.68 -4.20 6.98
C MET A 1 22.43 -4.09 6.12
N ILE A 2 21.32 -3.68 6.72
CA ILE A 2 20.06 -3.51 5.97
C ILE A 2 20.08 -2.16 5.28
N LYS A 3 19.92 -2.18 3.96
CA LYS A 3 19.90 -0.97 3.17
C LYS A 3 18.44 -0.55 2.94
N LYS A 4 18.08 0.65 3.39
CA LYS A 4 16.75 1.19 3.14
C LYS A 4 16.65 1.64 1.69
N ILE A 5 15.54 1.30 1.05
CA ILE A 5 15.25 1.73 -0.31
C ILE A 5 13.89 2.43 -0.34
N GLU A 6 13.73 3.32 -1.31
CA GLU A 6 12.47 4.02 -1.49
C GLU A 6 11.43 3.04 -2.01
N LYS A 7 10.31 2.97 -1.30
CA LYS A 7 9.18 2.12 -1.67
C LYS A 7 7.89 2.89 -1.68
N LEU A 8 6.93 2.38 -2.43
CA LEU A 8 5.57 2.89 -2.45
C LEU A 8 4.85 2.45 -1.18
N VAL A 9 4.23 3.40 -0.50
CA VAL A 9 3.42 3.12 0.70
C VAL A 9 2.04 3.74 0.47
N ILE A 10 1.01 2.91 0.50
CA ILE A 10 -0.38 3.33 0.29
C ILE A 10 -1.12 3.17 1.61
N THR A 11 -1.70 4.25 2.10
CA THR A 11 -2.49 4.22 3.34
C THR A 11 -3.97 4.17 3.00
N PHE A 12 -4.79 3.75 3.97
CA PHE A 12 -6.21 3.52 3.78
C PHE A 12 -7.03 4.19 4.86
N TYR A 13 -8.31 4.46 4.56
CA TYR A 13 -9.22 5.05 5.54
C TYR A 13 -9.64 4.05 6.62
N THR A 14 -9.70 2.75 6.29
CA THR A 14 -10.15 1.73 7.21
C THR A 14 -9.30 0.48 7.09
N THR A 15 -9.31 -0.33 8.15
CA THR A 15 -8.67 -1.64 8.14
C THR A 15 -9.30 -2.54 7.09
N THR A 16 -10.61 -2.44 6.91
CA THR A 16 -11.33 -3.21 5.89
C THR A 16 -10.78 -2.93 4.50
N ALA A 17 -10.52 -1.66 4.18
CA ALA A 17 -9.94 -1.30 2.88
C ALA A 17 -8.54 -1.87 2.71
N ALA A 18 -7.72 -1.83 3.76
CA ALA A 18 -6.37 -2.41 3.72
C ALA A 18 -6.42 -3.92 3.47
N MET A 19 -7.36 -4.61 4.13
CA MET A 19 -7.52 -6.05 3.95
C MET A 19 -8.04 -6.39 2.56
N ALA A 20 -8.93 -5.56 2.01
CA ALA A 20 -9.42 -5.73 0.65
C ALA A 20 -8.27 -5.59 -0.35
N MET A 21 -7.38 -4.63 -0.14
CA MET A 21 -6.20 -4.46 -0.97
C MET A 21 -5.31 -5.69 -0.96
N GLU A 22 -5.07 -6.25 0.22
CA GLU A 22 -4.28 -7.47 0.35
C GLU A 22 -4.91 -8.62 -0.43
N LYS A 23 -6.21 -8.79 -0.31
CA LYS A 23 -6.93 -9.87 -0.99
C LYS A 23 -6.81 -9.76 -2.50
N VAL A 24 -7.13 -8.58 -3.06
CA VAL A 24 -7.11 -8.42 -4.51
C VAL A 24 -5.71 -8.49 -5.08
N CYS A 25 -4.70 -8.00 -4.34
CA CYS A 25 -3.31 -8.09 -4.78
C CYS A 25 -2.82 -9.53 -4.79
N LYS A 26 -3.19 -10.33 -3.80
CA LYS A 26 -2.84 -11.75 -3.80
C LYS A 26 -3.48 -12.48 -4.97
N GLN A 27 -4.74 -12.18 -5.28
CA GLN A 27 -5.44 -12.80 -6.39
C GLN A 27 -4.85 -12.41 -7.74
N SER A 28 -4.37 -11.18 -7.84
CA SER A 28 -3.82 -10.65 -9.10
C SER A 28 -2.33 -10.92 -9.26
N GLY A 29 -1.66 -11.40 -8.22
CA GLY A 29 -0.21 -11.57 -8.24
C GLY A 29 0.54 -10.25 -8.19
N ALA A 30 -0.08 -9.19 -7.68
CA ALA A 30 0.55 -7.88 -7.60
C ALA A 30 1.60 -7.83 -6.50
N ASP A 31 2.58 -6.95 -6.68
CA ASP A 31 3.68 -6.79 -5.73
C ASP A 31 3.21 -6.12 -4.45
N GLY A 32 3.82 -6.50 -3.32
CA GLY A 32 3.65 -5.79 -2.06
C GLY A 32 3.14 -6.64 -0.92
N ARG A 33 2.95 -5.96 0.21
CA ARG A 33 2.48 -6.61 1.44
C ARG A 33 1.92 -5.57 2.40
N ILE A 34 1.12 -6.03 3.36
CA ILE A 34 0.64 -5.17 4.45
C ILE A 34 1.78 -4.91 5.43
N ILE A 35 1.92 -3.66 5.83
CA ILE A 35 2.87 -3.25 6.88
C ILE A 35 2.16 -2.29 7.84
N PRO A 36 2.70 -2.11 9.06
CA PRO A 36 2.24 -1.00 9.90
C PRO A 36 2.58 0.32 9.21
N VAL A 37 1.72 1.32 9.37
CA VAL A 37 2.00 2.65 8.82
C VAL A 37 3.28 3.20 9.43
N PRO A 38 4.25 3.66 8.59
CA PRO A 38 5.47 4.28 9.12
C PRO A 38 5.15 5.49 10.01
N GLY A 39 5.97 5.69 11.04
CA GLY A 39 5.73 6.76 12.02
C GLY A 39 5.71 8.16 11.44
N SER A 40 6.34 8.36 10.27
CA SER A 40 6.35 9.66 9.58
C SER A 40 5.07 9.94 8.81
N ILE A 41 4.18 8.95 8.70
CA ILE A 41 2.93 9.08 7.95
C ILE A 41 1.76 8.99 8.92
N SER A 42 0.80 9.91 8.76
CA SER A 42 -0.45 9.87 9.51
C SER A 42 -1.49 9.08 8.72
N ALA A 43 -2.16 8.13 9.39
CA ALA A 43 -3.21 7.35 8.75
C ALA A 43 -4.22 6.88 9.78
N ASP A 44 -5.48 6.72 9.35
CA ASP A 44 -6.57 6.40 10.25
C ASP A 44 -6.58 4.96 10.71
N CYS A 45 -6.16 4.01 9.88
CA CYS A 45 -6.29 2.59 10.20
C CYS A 45 -5.02 1.93 10.73
N GLY A 46 -3.88 2.58 10.68
CA GLY A 46 -2.63 2.02 11.15
C GLY A 46 -1.98 0.96 10.25
N LEU A 47 -2.63 0.59 9.16
CA LEU A 47 -2.09 -0.37 8.20
C LEU A 47 -1.88 0.28 6.85
N ALA A 48 -0.85 -0.20 6.13
CA ALA A 48 -0.51 0.32 4.82
C ALA A 48 -0.10 -0.82 3.90
N TRP A 49 -0.14 -0.56 2.60
CA TRP A 49 0.37 -1.48 1.59
C TRP A 49 1.73 -0.97 1.13
N CYS A 50 2.75 -1.82 1.23
CA CYS A 50 4.11 -1.48 0.83
C CYS A 50 4.50 -2.29 -0.39
N ALA A 51 4.98 -1.63 -1.43
CA ALA A 51 5.36 -2.27 -2.68
C ALA A 51 6.54 -1.55 -3.31
N LYS A 52 7.08 -2.11 -4.38
CA LYS A 52 8.09 -1.43 -5.17
C LYS A 52 7.49 -0.20 -5.82
N LYS A 53 8.24 0.89 -5.90
CA LYS A 53 7.73 2.12 -6.51
C LYS A 53 7.34 1.93 -7.98
N GLU A 54 7.99 1.00 -8.67
CA GLU A 54 7.69 0.69 -10.06
C GLU A 54 6.30 0.04 -10.24
N SER A 55 5.73 -0.47 -9.17
CA SER A 55 4.41 -1.11 -9.21
C SER A 55 3.26 -0.12 -9.02
N GLU A 56 3.55 1.17 -8.85
CA GLU A 56 2.52 2.16 -8.53
C GLU A 56 1.37 2.17 -9.54
N ASP A 57 1.67 2.24 -10.83
CA ASP A 57 0.63 2.32 -11.86
C ASP A 57 -0.26 1.08 -11.84
N ALA A 58 0.34 -0.09 -11.72
CA ALA A 58 -0.42 -1.34 -11.67
C ALA A 58 -1.33 -1.40 -10.44
N LEU A 59 -0.82 -0.95 -9.29
CA LEU A 59 -1.59 -0.96 -8.04
C LEU A 59 -2.72 0.06 -8.07
N LEU A 60 -2.48 1.24 -8.65
CA LEU A 60 -3.53 2.24 -8.80
C LEU A 60 -4.67 1.71 -9.68
N GLU A 61 -4.33 1.01 -10.76
CA GLU A 61 -5.34 0.42 -11.63
C GLU A 61 -6.15 -0.64 -10.89
N ILE A 62 -5.49 -1.50 -10.12
CA ILE A 62 -6.17 -2.51 -9.31
C ILE A 62 -7.16 -1.85 -8.35
N MET A 63 -6.74 -0.79 -7.67
CA MET A 63 -7.61 -0.08 -6.73
C MET A 63 -8.83 0.50 -7.42
N VAL A 64 -8.64 1.10 -8.60
CA VAL A 64 -9.76 1.65 -9.37
C VAL A 64 -10.74 0.53 -9.77
N GLN A 65 -10.23 -0.59 -10.25
CA GLN A 65 -11.06 -1.71 -10.68
C GLN A 65 -11.87 -2.32 -9.54
N HIS A 66 -11.36 -2.27 -8.32
CA HIS A 66 -12.01 -2.88 -7.16
C HIS A 66 -12.61 -1.85 -6.20
N ASN A 67 -12.72 -0.59 -6.63
CA ASN A 67 -13.32 0.50 -5.85
C ASN A 67 -12.64 0.69 -4.49
N ILE A 68 -11.33 0.53 -4.43
CA ILE A 68 -10.54 0.79 -3.23
C ILE A 68 -9.98 2.21 -3.34
N THR A 69 -10.37 3.09 -2.41
CA THR A 69 -9.90 4.47 -2.38
C THR A 69 -8.80 4.61 -1.32
N PRO A 70 -7.57 4.95 -1.71
CA PRO A 70 -6.50 5.15 -0.72
C PRO A 70 -6.69 6.47 0.02
N LEU A 71 -6.23 6.52 1.27
CA LEU A 71 -6.15 7.76 2.03
C LEU A 71 -5.00 8.63 1.51
N GLY A 72 -3.85 7.99 1.27
CA GLY A 72 -2.69 8.69 0.74
C GLY A 72 -1.73 7.72 0.08
N ILE A 73 -0.89 8.26 -0.78
CA ILE A 73 0.13 7.51 -1.51
C ILE A 73 1.46 8.21 -1.29
N TYR A 74 2.45 7.47 -0.78
CA TYR A 74 3.73 8.03 -0.38
C TYR A 74 4.88 7.21 -0.94
N HIS A 75 6.02 7.85 -1.11
CA HIS A 75 7.27 7.18 -1.40
C HIS A 75 8.17 7.35 -0.19
N CYS A 76 8.49 6.26 0.49
CA CYS A 76 9.22 6.29 1.76
C CYS A 76 10.41 5.36 1.74
N LEU A 77 11.42 5.71 2.52
CA LEU A 77 12.54 4.82 2.80
C LEU A 77 12.12 3.84 3.90
N VAL A 78 11.98 2.60 3.56
CA VAL A 78 11.55 1.56 4.50
C VAL A 78 12.35 0.28 4.32
#